data_9b4e6a829e817038c3c505c25878df84
#
_entry.id   9b4e6a829e817038c3c505c25878df84
#
_cell.length_a   1.000
_cell.length_b   1.000
_cell.length_c   1.000
_cell.angle_alpha   90.00
_cell.angle_beta   90.00
_cell.angle_gamma   90.00
#
_symmetry.space_group_name_H-M   'P 1'
#
loop_
_entity.id
_entity.type
_entity.pdbx_description
1 polymer ?
#
loop_
_entity_poly.entity_id
_entity_poly.type
_entity_poly.pdbx_seq_one_letter_code
_entity_poly.pdbx_strand_id
1 'polypeptide(L)'
;MEEKLLNNKKNGMAMLLLLLLVYIAAIVMVIFGGIGLDNGSKAAIPVFVVGLIWVCLGWIAFCGLKVLKPQEALVLTLFGKYVGTLKGEGFYYVNPFCTGVNPAAHTKLGQSGDVDNGSKGGIPGFTMSANGAQVNVAAMEMGKKISLKVMTLSNTKQKINDRLGNPVEIGIAVIWRVTDTAKAVFNVDNFKEYLSIQCDSALRNIARSYPYDVSAGGDEKSLRGSSQEVAARLKEELQQKVDVAGIEILEARITHLAYAPEIAAAM
;
A
#
# COMPACT_ATOMS: atom_id res chain seq x y z
N MET A 1 -3.44 11.98 11.99
CA MET A 1 -1.97 11.99 12.17
C MET A 1 -1.37 12.70 10.97
N GLU A 2 -0.41 13.62 11.14
CA GLU A 2 0.20 14.33 10.01
C GLU A 2 1.34 13.50 9.39
N GLU A 3 1.44 13.53 8.08
CA GLU A 3 2.46 12.79 7.34
C GLU A 3 3.81 13.50 7.46
N LYS A 4 4.80 12.79 8.00
CA LYS A 4 6.18 13.26 8.07
C LYS A 4 6.99 12.66 6.91
N LEU A 5 7.26 13.48 5.90
CA LEU A 5 8.11 13.04 4.79
C LEU A 5 9.58 12.98 5.25
N LEU A 6 10.18 11.82 5.11
CA LEU A 6 11.62 11.66 5.31
C LEU A 6 12.31 12.11 4.02
N ASN A 7 12.83 13.36 4.04
CA ASN A 7 13.64 13.89 2.95
C ASN A 7 15.08 13.35 3.05
N ASN A 8 15.21 12.01 3.13
CA ASN A 8 16.51 11.38 3.09
C ASN A 8 17.10 11.55 1.68
N LYS A 9 18.28 12.17 1.61
CA LYS A 9 19.07 12.17 0.38
C LYS A 9 19.18 10.71 -0.09
N LYS A 10 19.09 10.46 -1.40
CA LYS A 10 19.23 9.14 -2.03
C LYS A 10 20.64 8.55 -1.83
N ASN A 11 21.04 8.34 -0.60
CA ASN A 11 22.42 7.97 -0.21
C ASN A 11 22.60 6.44 -0.12
N GLY A 12 21.61 5.64 -0.54
CA GLY A 12 21.67 4.19 -0.44
C GLY A 12 22.88 3.58 -1.14
N MET A 13 23.25 4.09 -2.32
CA MET A 13 24.41 3.59 -3.07
C MET A 13 25.73 3.90 -2.35
N ALA A 14 25.90 5.13 -1.89
CA ALA A 14 27.11 5.51 -1.17
C ALA A 14 27.23 4.70 0.14
N MET A 15 26.12 4.51 0.85
CA MET A 15 26.09 3.74 2.08
C MET A 15 26.34 2.25 1.84
N LEU A 16 25.83 1.69 0.74
CA LEU A 16 26.11 0.30 0.35
C LEU A 16 27.61 0.12 0.11
N LEU A 17 28.24 1.00 -0.68
CA LEU A 17 29.68 0.92 -0.95
C LEU A 17 30.50 1.05 0.35
N LEU A 18 30.13 1.98 1.23
CA LEU A 18 30.79 2.16 2.52
C LEU A 18 30.64 0.91 3.38
N LEU A 19 29.44 0.35 3.52
CA LEU A 19 29.20 -0.87 4.28
C LEU A 19 30.00 -2.05 3.72
N LEU A 20 30.05 -2.19 2.40
CA LEU A 20 30.82 -3.25 1.73
C LEU A 20 32.32 -3.10 2.00
N LEU A 21 32.86 -1.88 1.94
CA LEU A 21 34.26 -1.60 2.26
C LEU A 21 34.58 -1.95 3.71
N VAL A 22 33.73 -1.52 4.65
CA VAL A 22 33.91 -1.84 6.08
C VAL A 22 33.81 -3.34 6.33
N TYR A 23 32.91 -4.04 5.62
CA TYR A 23 32.77 -5.49 5.75
C TYR A 23 33.99 -6.25 5.23
N ILE A 24 34.56 -5.80 4.10
CA ILE A 24 35.84 -6.34 3.56
C ILE A 24 36.96 -6.09 4.55
N ALA A 25 37.08 -4.90 5.11
CA ALA A 25 38.07 -4.57 6.13
C ALA A 25 37.96 -5.48 7.37
N ALA A 26 36.74 -5.77 7.80
CA ALA A 26 36.51 -6.69 8.92
C ALA A 26 37.00 -8.12 8.62
N ILE A 27 36.74 -8.62 7.39
CA ILE A 27 37.25 -9.94 6.96
C ILE A 27 38.79 -9.96 6.96
N VAL A 28 39.42 -8.92 6.47
CA VAL A 28 40.89 -8.78 6.47
C VAL A 28 41.41 -8.77 7.92
N MET A 29 40.75 -8.06 8.84
CA MET A 29 41.11 -8.07 10.26
C MET A 29 41.01 -9.46 10.90
N VAL A 30 40.01 -10.26 10.54
CA VAL A 30 39.89 -11.65 11.01
C VAL A 30 41.04 -12.51 10.50
N ILE A 31 41.38 -12.39 9.19
CA ILE A 31 42.47 -13.17 8.60
C ILE A 31 43.84 -12.81 9.22
N PHE A 32 44.18 -11.54 9.27
CA PHE A 32 45.43 -11.07 9.86
C PHE A 32 45.52 -11.32 11.38
N GLY A 33 44.37 -11.16 12.08
CA GLY A 33 44.26 -11.50 13.49
C GLY A 33 44.50 -13.00 13.76
N GLY A 34 43.95 -13.87 12.90
CA GLY A 34 44.18 -15.33 12.98
C GLY A 34 45.65 -15.69 12.74
N ILE A 35 46.28 -15.17 11.71
CA ILE A 35 47.73 -15.39 11.43
C ILE A 35 48.61 -14.87 12.60
N GLY A 36 48.23 -13.72 13.17
CA GLY A 36 48.95 -13.16 14.35
C GLY A 36 48.85 -14.05 15.59
N LEU A 37 47.71 -14.70 15.79
CA LEU A 37 47.50 -15.67 16.89
C LEU A 37 48.35 -16.92 16.67
N ASP A 38 48.44 -17.44 15.47
CA ASP A 38 49.29 -18.58 15.14
C ASP A 38 50.78 -18.27 15.39
N ASN A 39 51.19 -17.04 15.18
CA ASN A 39 52.55 -16.57 15.47
C ASN A 39 52.79 -16.20 16.95
N GLY A 40 51.83 -16.50 17.83
CA GLY A 40 51.95 -16.29 19.29
C GLY A 40 51.82 -14.82 19.76
N SER A 41 51.39 -13.92 18.89
CA SER A 41 51.26 -12.49 19.23
C SER A 41 49.97 -12.21 20.03
N LYS A 42 50.11 -11.88 21.32
CA LYS A 42 48.97 -11.50 22.17
C LYS A 42 48.26 -10.23 21.72
N ALA A 43 48.92 -9.35 20.97
CA ALA A 43 48.32 -8.13 20.40
C ALA A 43 47.34 -8.45 19.26
N ALA A 44 47.37 -9.63 18.66
CA ALA A 44 46.45 -10.06 17.63
C ALA A 44 45.06 -10.43 18.17
N ILE A 45 44.93 -10.74 19.47
CA ILE A 45 43.66 -11.13 20.07
C ILE A 45 42.57 -10.09 19.93
N PRO A 46 42.76 -8.80 20.32
CA PRO A 46 41.70 -7.79 20.18
C PRO A 46 41.32 -7.53 18.72
N VAL A 47 42.28 -7.57 17.79
CA VAL A 47 42.01 -7.37 16.35
C VAL A 47 41.13 -8.49 15.81
N PHE A 48 41.45 -9.74 16.15
CA PHE A 48 40.66 -10.91 15.77
C PHE A 48 39.22 -10.84 16.31
N VAL A 49 39.08 -10.52 17.61
CA VAL A 49 37.78 -10.46 18.30
C VAL A 49 36.91 -9.34 17.71
N VAL A 50 37.45 -8.15 17.50
CA VAL A 50 36.72 -7.01 16.91
C VAL A 50 36.29 -7.35 15.47
N GLY A 51 37.19 -7.92 14.68
CA GLY A 51 36.86 -8.38 13.31
C GLY A 51 35.74 -9.42 13.31
N LEU A 52 35.78 -10.40 14.20
CA LEU A 52 34.77 -11.45 14.33
C LEU A 52 33.40 -10.88 14.71
N ILE A 53 33.34 -9.98 15.71
CA ILE A 53 32.12 -9.30 16.13
C ILE A 53 31.51 -8.55 14.94
N TRP A 54 32.34 -7.81 14.17
CA TRP A 54 31.87 -7.03 13.04
C TRP A 54 31.37 -7.90 11.89
N VAL A 55 32.03 -9.01 11.60
CA VAL A 55 31.57 -9.97 10.60
C VAL A 55 30.20 -10.57 10.99
N CYS A 56 30.00 -10.89 12.27
CA CYS A 56 28.74 -11.45 12.75
C CYS A 56 27.60 -10.43 12.81
N LEU A 57 27.86 -9.20 13.25
CA LEU A 57 26.81 -8.19 13.47
C LEU A 57 26.66 -7.20 12.31
N GLY A 58 27.71 -7.00 11.51
CA GLY A 58 27.73 -6.00 10.44
C GLY A 58 26.68 -6.22 9.36
N TRP A 59 26.25 -7.44 9.17
CA TRP A 59 25.21 -7.76 8.19
C TRP A 59 23.86 -7.11 8.53
N ILE A 60 23.59 -6.84 9.83
CA ILE A 60 22.36 -6.16 10.25
C ILE A 60 22.25 -4.76 9.62
N ALA A 61 23.40 -4.10 9.41
CA ALA A 61 23.43 -2.79 8.79
C ALA A 61 22.89 -2.80 7.34
N PHE A 62 23.03 -3.90 6.60
CA PHE A 62 22.50 -4.03 5.26
C PHE A 62 20.96 -4.09 5.23
N CYS A 63 20.30 -4.49 6.32
CA CYS A 63 18.84 -4.49 6.42
C CYS A 63 18.24 -3.08 6.33
N GLY A 64 19.04 -2.04 6.56
CA GLY A 64 18.64 -0.64 6.41
C GLY A 64 18.51 -0.15 4.97
N LEU A 65 18.98 -0.91 3.98
CA LEU A 65 18.90 -0.56 2.57
C LEU A 65 17.50 -0.84 2.03
N LYS A 66 16.84 0.19 1.47
CA LYS A 66 15.47 0.10 0.92
C LYS A 66 15.43 0.69 -0.48
N VAL A 67 14.81 -0.06 -1.40
CA VAL A 67 14.59 0.37 -2.79
C VAL A 67 13.13 0.70 -2.98
N LEU A 68 12.83 1.92 -3.45
CA LEU A 68 11.48 2.33 -3.84
C LEU A 68 11.39 2.51 -5.35
N LYS A 69 10.31 2.02 -5.93
CA LYS A 69 9.97 2.26 -7.33
C LYS A 69 9.19 3.58 -7.47
N PRO A 70 9.08 4.12 -8.71
CA PRO A 70 8.21 5.25 -8.97
C PRO A 70 6.79 4.99 -8.48
N GLN A 71 6.18 6.01 -7.87
CA GLN A 71 4.80 5.95 -7.33
C GLN A 71 4.61 4.85 -6.24
N GLU A 72 5.66 4.57 -5.48
CA GLU A 72 5.59 3.75 -4.26
C GLU A 72 5.94 4.62 -3.04
N ALA A 73 5.31 4.31 -1.93
CA ALA A 73 5.64 4.88 -0.62
C ALA A 73 5.91 3.76 0.39
N LEU A 74 6.77 4.05 1.36
CA LEU A 74 7.08 3.15 2.47
C LEU A 74 6.91 3.90 3.78
N VAL A 75 5.90 3.51 4.55
CA VAL A 75 5.64 4.02 5.90
C VAL A 75 6.51 3.28 6.88
N LEU A 76 7.38 4.00 7.59
CA LEU A 76 8.37 3.43 8.50
C LEU A 76 7.97 3.62 9.95
N THR A 77 8.03 2.51 10.70
CA THR A 77 7.88 2.49 12.15
C THR A 77 9.13 1.92 12.81
N LEU A 78 9.50 2.45 13.95
CA LEU A 78 10.59 1.97 14.80
C LEU A 78 10.00 1.57 16.16
N PHE A 79 10.00 0.29 16.48
CA PHE A 79 9.42 -0.26 17.72
C PHE A 79 7.98 0.23 17.98
N GLY A 80 7.14 0.26 16.90
CA GLY A 80 5.75 0.71 16.97
C GLY A 80 5.55 2.23 16.86
N LYS A 81 6.61 3.05 16.97
CA LYS A 81 6.50 4.50 16.81
C LYS A 81 6.66 4.90 15.34
N TYR A 82 5.77 5.74 14.83
CA TYR A 82 5.90 6.31 13.48
C TYR A 82 7.13 7.22 13.39
N VAL A 83 8.01 6.90 12.45
CA VAL A 83 9.24 7.66 12.17
C VAL A 83 9.04 8.62 11.02
N GLY A 84 8.38 8.17 9.97
CA GLY A 84 8.10 8.94 8.78
C GLY A 84 7.84 8.06 7.56
N THR A 85 7.51 8.71 6.46
CA THR A 85 7.23 8.06 5.18
C THR A 85 8.30 8.41 4.15
N LEU A 86 8.80 7.40 3.46
CA LEU A 86 9.62 7.58 2.26
C LEU A 86 8.68 7.62 1.05
N LYS A 87 8.73 8.72 0.29
CA LYS A 87 8.04 8.88 -0.99
C LYS A 87 9.05 9.16 -2.11
N GLY A 88 8.76 8.63 -3.27
CA GLY A 88 9.58 8.82 -4.47
C GLY A 88 10.53 7.65 -4.73
N GLU A 89 10.95 7.56 -5.99
CA GLU A 89 11.86 6.53 -6.47
C GLU A 89 13.28 6.73 -5.95
N GLY A 90 13.95 5.64 -5.65
CA GLY A 90 15.37 5.69 -5.31
C GLY A 90 15.82 4.57 -4.40
N PHE A 91 17.10 4.63 -4.10
CA PHE A 91 17.75 3.73 -3.17
C PHE A 91 18.11 4.52 -1.91
N TYR A 92 17.52 4.11 -0.79
CA TYR A 92 17.59 4.81 0.48
C TYR A 92 18.27 3.94 1.54
N TYR A 93 18.97 4.61 2.45
CA TYR A 93 19.43 3.99 3.68
C TYR A 93 18.63 4.58 4.85
N VAL A 94 18.01 3.68 5.60
CA VAL A 94 17.26 4.01 6.82
C VAL A 94 17.78 3.17 7.98
N ASN A 95 17.36 3.49 9.20
CA ASN A 95 17.75 2.69 10.36
C ASN A 95 17.34 1.21 10.11
N PRO A 96 18.28 0.25 10.26
CA PRO A 96 18.03 -1.17 10.00
C PRO A 96 16.89 -1.78 10.84
N PHE A 97 16.57 -1.19 11.98
CA PHE A 97 15.47 -1.63 12.85
C PHE A 97 14.10 -1.06 12.44
N CYS A 98 14.05 -0.17 11.44
CA CYS A 98 12.78 0.33 10.93
C CYS A 98 12.07 -0.72 10.08
N THR A 99 10.79 -0.94 10.40
CA THR A 99 9.90 -1.83 9.66
C THR A 99 8.91 -1.03 8.83
N GLY A 100 8.64 -1.49 7.61
CA GLY A 100 7.56 -0.95 6.78
C GLY A 100 6.21 -1.53 7.22
N VAL A 101 5.18 -0.69 7.24
CA VAL A 101 3.81 -1.08 7.61
C VAL A 101 2.84 -0.78 6.47
N ASN A 102 2.04 -1.77 6.09
CA ASN A 102 0.95 -1.64 5.14
C ASN A 102 -0.18 -2.60 5.56
N PRO A 103 -1.22 -2.11 6.23
CA PRO A 103 -2.30 -2.96 6.72
C PRO A 103 -3.14 -3.57 5.58
N ALA A 104 -3.22 -2.90 4.44
CA ALA A 104 -3.99 -3.37 3.28
C ALA A 104 -3.18 -4.28 2.31
N ALA A 105 -2.01 -4.79 2.71
CA ALA A 105 -1.11 -5.58 1.87
C ALA A 105 -1.76 -6.86 1.31
N HIS A 106 -2.65 -7.48 2.08
CA HIS A 106 -3.29 -8.76 1.74
C HIS A 106 -4.73 -8.60 1.24
N THR A 107 -5.25 -7.37 1.20
CA THR A 107 -6.64 -7.13 0.78
C THR A 107 -6.76 -7.10 -0.72
N LYS A 108 -7.53 -8.04 -1.27
CA LYS A 108 -7.88 -8.12 -2.69
C LYS A 108 -9.34 -7.72 -2.83
N LEU A 109 -9.60 -6.62 -3.52
CA LEU A 109 -10.96 -6.10 -3.78
C LEU A 109 -11.32 -6.13 -5.27
N GLY A 110 -10.57 -6.88 -6.09
CA GLY A 110 -10.75 -6.88 -7.55
C GLY A 110 -10.35 -5.57 -8.21
N GLN A 111 -9.44 -4.84 -7.60
CA GLN A 111 -8.99 -3.53 -8.08
C GLN A 111 -7.79 -3.67 -9.03
N SER A 112 -7.62 -2.69 -9.90
CA SER A 112 -6.49 -2.63 -10.85
C SER A 112 -5.10 -2.54 -10.18
N GLY A 113 -5.05 -2.20 -8.88
CA GLY A 113 -3.83 -2.16 -8.08
C GLY A 113 -3.60 -3.37 -7.18
N ASP A 114 -4.47 -4.36 -7.22
CA ASP A 114 -4.29 -5.61 -6.48
C ASP A 114 -3.24 -6.46 -7.19
N VAL A 115 -2.03 -6.46 -6.64
CA VAL A 115 -0.96 -7.31 -7.15
C VAL A 115 -1.23 -8.74 -6.71
N ASP A 116 -1.45 -9.63 -7.67
CA ASP A 116 -1.46 -11.06 -7.41
C ASP A 116 -0.05 -11.51 -7.01
N ASN A 117 0.19 -11.61 -5.71
CA ASN A 117 1.42 -12.21 -5.17
C ASN A 117 1.52 -13.73 -5.43
N GLY A 118 0.61 -14.27 -6.24
CA GLY A 118 0.48 -15.71 -6.51
C GLY A 118 0.91 -16.15 -7.88
N SER A 119 1.51 -15.33 -8.74
CA SER A 119 1.80 -15.75 -10.12
C SER A 119 3.17 -15.34 -10.65
N LYS A 120 4.02 -16.33 -10.85
CA LYS A 120 4.93 -16.58 -11.96
C LYS A 120 5.64 -15.36 -12.58
N GLY A 121 6.61 -14.80 -11.88
CA GLY A 121 7.50 -13.75 -12.36
C GLY A 121 8.47 -13.35 -11.26
N GLY A 122 8.84 -14.31 -10.41
CA GLY A 122 9.78 -14.09 -9.32
C GLY A 122 11.17 -13.86 -9.88
N ILE A 123 11.72 -12.67 -9.67
CA ILE A 123 13.16 -12.53 -9.48
C ILE A 123 13.54 -13.59 -8.46
N PRO A 124 14.58 -14.39 -8.67
CA PRO A 124 15.00 -15.40 -7.71
C PRO A 124 15.41 -14.70 -6.40
N GLY A 125 14.45 -14.57 -5.48
CA GLY A 125 14.67 -14.09 -4.14
C GLY A 125 15.19 -15.25 -3.28
N PHE A 126 16.10 -14.96 -2.40
CA PHE A 126 16.64 -15.89 -1.42
C PHE A 126 15.48 -16.54 -0.65
N THR A 127 15.28 -17.83 -0.86
CA THR A 127 14.28 -18.63 -0.15
C THR A 127 14.92 -19.22 1.09
N MET A 128 14.54 -18.77 2.27
CA MET A 128 14.84 -19.50 3.50
C MET A 128 13.82 -20.62 3.69
N SER A 129 14.26 -21.85 3.62
CA SER A 129 13.44 -23.02 3.97
C SER A 129 13.62 -23.33 5.45
N ALA A 130 12.61 -23.02 6.23
CA ALA A 130 12.49 -23.51 7.59
C ALA A 130 11.19 -24.32 7.70
N ASN A 131 11.29 -25.60 8.02
CA ASN A 131 10.16 -26.51 8.25
C ASN A 131 9.12 -26.60 7.10
N GLY A 132 9.56 -26.71 5.85
CA GLY A 132 8.66 -26.97 4.71
C GLY A 132 7.81 -25.79 4.23
N ALA A 133 7.89 -24.63 4.87
CA ALA A 133 7.25 -23.40 4.41
C ALA A 133 8.30 -22.54 3.67
N GLN A 134 8.13 -22.38 2.37
CA GLN A 134 8.94 -21.45 1.57
C GLN A 134 8.51 -20.01 1.86
N VAL A 135 9.25 -19.30 2.70
CA VAL A 135 9.02 -17.87 2.93
C VAL A 135 9.80 -17.07 1.89
N ASN A 136 9.09 -16.46 0.96
CA ASN A 136 9.68 -15.60 -0.03
C ASN A 136 9.88 -14.19 0.54
N VAL A 137 11.09 -13.89 1.00
CA VAL A 137 11.45 -12.61 1.64
C VAL A 137 11.19 -11.41 0.72
N ALA A 138 11.36 -11.57 -0.60
CA ALA A 138 11.08 -10.52 -1.57
C ALA A 138 9.57 -10.20 -1.65
N ALA A 139 8.70 -11.22 -1.58
CA ALA A 139 7.25 -11.03 -1.55
C ALA A 139 6.79 -10.34 -0.25
N MET A 140 7.46 -10.64 0.86
CA MET A 140 7.17 -10.01 2.15
C MET A 140 7.55 -8.53 2.19
N GLU A 141 8.61 -8.11 1.48
CA GLU A 141 8.95 -6.69 1.33
C GLU A 141 8.03 -5.95 0.34
N MET A 142 7.58 -6.60 -0.72
CA MET A 142 6.63 -5.99 -1.67
C MET A 142 5.28 -5.67 -1.00
N GLY A 143 4.82 -6.51 -0.07
CA GLY A 143 3.58 -6.26 0.68
C GLY A 143 3.64 -5.06 1.63
N LYS A 144 4.83 -4.59 2.03
CA LYS A 144 5.00 -3.47 2.96
C LYS A 144 4.90 -2.09 2.31
N LYS A 145 4.96 -2.02 0.98
CA LYS A 145 4.90 -0.77 0.22
C LYS A 145 3.47 -0.41 -0.15
N ILE A 146 3.19 0.88 -0.19
CA ILE A 146 1.88 1.42 -0.57
C ILE A 146 2.01 2.01 -1.98
N SER A 147 1.11 1.63 -2.87
CA SER A 147 1.02 2.22 -4.21
C SER A 147 0.36 3.59 -4.12
N LEU A 148 1.00 4.60 -4.74
CA LEU A 148 0.45 5.95 -4.91
C LEU A 148 -0.16 6.12 -6.32
N LYS A 149 -0.17 5.05 -7.11
CA LYS A 149 -0.76 5.06 -8.45
C LYS A 149 -2.27 5.23 -8.37
N VAL A 150 -2.83 5.73 -9.43
CA VAL A 150 -4.29 5.73 -9.61
C VAL A 150 -4.79 4.30 -9.71
N MET A 151 -5.80 3.99 -8.93
CA MET A 151 -6.44 2.67 -8.84
C MET A 151 -7.93 2.80 -9.13
N THR A 152 -8.54 1.72 -9.63
CA THR A 152 -9.97 1.69 -9.89
C THR A 152 -10.62 0.63 -9.02
N LEU A 153 -11.57 1.05 -8.19
CA LEU A 153 -12.46 0.16 -7.45
C LEU A 153 -13.73 0.00 -8.28
N SER A 154 -14.06 -1.24 -8.65
CA SER A 154 -15.34 -1.59 -9.25
C SER A 154 -16.18 -2.35 -8.24
N ASN A 155 -17.21 -1.71 -7.70
CA ASN A 155 -18.14 -2.39 -6.80
C ASN A 155 -19.09 -3.27 -7.56
N THR A 156 -19.44 -4.41 -6.95
CA THR A 156 -20.43 -5.32 -7.47
C THR A 156 -21.79 -4.64 -7.54
N LYS A 157 -22.62 -5.08 -8.50
CA LYS A 157 -23.99 -4.62 -8.61
C LYS A 157 -24.74 -4.84 -7.30
N GLN A 158 -25.37 -3.79 -6.80
CA GLN A 158 -26.18 -3.84 -5.58
C GLN A 158 -27.63 -3.57 -5.93
N LYS A 159 -28.53 -4.33 -5.30
CA LYS A 159 -29.97 -4.10 -5.35
C LYS A 159 -30.36 -3.09 -4.27
N ILE A 160 -30.83 -1.93 -4.68
CA ILE A 160 -31.17 -0.80 -3.78
C ILE A 160 -32.52 -0.25 -4.23
N ASN A 161 -33.35 0.21 -3.30
CA ASN A 161 -34.58 0.90 -3.65
C ASN A 161 -34.27 2.37 -3.96
N ASP A 162 -34.88 2.86 -5.06
CA ASP A 162 -34.84 4.26 -5.43
C ASP A 162 -35.72 5.13 -4.50
N ARG A 163 -35.83 6.43 -4.78
CA ARG A 163 -36.69 7.35 -4.00
C ARG A 163 -38.18 6.94 -3.98
N LEU A 164 -38.65 6.30 -5.04
CA LEU A 164 -40.04 5.85 -5.15
C LEU A 164 -40.27 4.46 -4.57
N GLY A 165 -39.22 3.80 -4.08
CA GLY A 165 -39.30 2.47 -3.53
C GLY A 165 -39.11 1.34 -4.56
N ASN A 166 -38.83 1.67 -5.82
CA ASN A 166 -38.60 0.66 -6.85
C ASN A 166 -37.20 0.04 -6.65
N PRO A 167 -37.06 -1.29 -6.68
CA PRO A 167 -35.76 -1.94 -6.59
C PRO A 167 -34.99 -1.77 -7.93
N VAL A 168 -33.79 -1.17 -7.83
CA VAL A 168 -32.87 -0.97 -8.94
C VAL A 168 -31.56 -1.69 -8.66
N GLU A 169 -30.95 -2.23 -9.70
CA GLU A 169 -29.60 -2.75 -9.68
C GLU A 169 -28.63 -1.67 -10.14
N ILE A 170 -27.70 -1.29 -9.27
CA ILE A 170 -26.74 -0.23 -9.55
C ILE A 170 -25.32 -0.69 -9.23
N GLY A 171 -24.38 -0.41 -10.11
CA GLY A 171 -22.95 -0.64 -9.93
C GLY A 171 -22.18 0.66 -10.17
N ILE A 172 -21.06 0.81 -9.47
CA ILE A 172 -20.19 1.98 -9.60
C ILE A 172 -18.73 1.57 -9.84
N ALA A 173 -18.01 2.43 -10.54
CA ALA A 173 -16.55 2.42 -10.59
C ALA A 173 -16.02 3.72 -10.00
N VAL A 174 -15.07 3.60 -9.07
CA VAL A 174 -14.44 4.73 -8.40
C VAL A 174 -12.96 4.74 -8.72
N ILE A 175 -12.47 5.84 -9.27
CA ILE A 175 -11.06 6.08 -9.58
C ILE A 175 -10.47 6.88 -8.42
N TRP A 176 -9.44 6.35 -7.78
CA TRP A 176 -8.89 6.89 -6.55
C TRP A 176 -7.39 6.69 -6.42
N ARG A 177 -6.76 7.40 -5.50
CA ARG A 177 -5.35 7.21 -5.12
C ARG A 177 -5.12 7.56 -3.65
N VAL A 178 -4.02 7.07 -3.09
CA VAL A 178 -3.56 7.46 -1.76
C VAL A 178 -2.71 8.72 -1.88
N THR A 179 -3.07 9.77 -1.14
CA THR A 179 -2.33 11.03 -1.07
C THR A 179 -1.57 11.16 0.24
N ASP A 180 -2.20 10.79 1.37
CA ASP A 180 -1.59 10.79 2.70
C ASP A 180 -1.46 9.36 3.21
N THR A 181 -0.24 8.83 3.17
CA THR A 181 0.03 7.45 3.56
C THR A 181 0.00 7.25 5.08
N ALA A 182 0.27 8.29 5.87
CA ALA A 182 0.19 8.20 7.32
C ALA A 182 -1.27 8.06 7.77
N LYS A 183 -2.18 8.83 7.17
CA LYS A 183 -3.62 8.66 7.42
C LYS A 183 -4.12 7.29 6.96
N ALA A 184 -3.69 6.82 5.79
CA ALA A 184 -4.11 5.53 5.25
C ALA A 184 -3.69 4.34 6.14
N VAL A 185 -2.56 4.45 6.86
CA VAL A 185 -2.03 3.37 7.68
C VAL A 185 -2.48 3.45 9.14
N PHE A 186 -2.64 4.66 9.69
CA PHE A 186 -2.82 4.83 11.13
C PHE A 186 -4.20 5.35 11.55
N ASN A 187 -4.98 5.94 10.64
CA ASN A 187 -6.32 6.42 10.98
C ASN A 187 -7.40 5.36 10.74
N VAL A 188 -7.13 4.38 9.86
CA VAL A 188 -8.06 3.28 9.53
C VAL A 188 -7.29 1.96 9.51
N ASP A 189 -7.94 0.88 9.93
CA ASP A 189 -7.30 -0.44 9.97
C ASP A 189 -6.95 -0.96 8.58
N ASN A 190 -7.84 -0.76 7.61
CA ASN A 190 -7.66 -1.19 6.23
C ASN A 190 -8.29 -0.17 5.28
N PHE A 191 -7.47 0.68 4.70
CA PHE A 191 -7.95 1.76 3.84
C PHE A 191 -8.66 1.29 2.56
N LYS A 192 -8.32 0.12 2.02
CA LYS A 192 -9.00 -0.44 0.85
C LYS A 192 -10.42 -0.91 1.19
N GLU A 193 -10.55 -1.68 2.25
CA GLU A 193 -11.84 -2.17 2.74
C GLU A 193 -12.72 -1.02 3.21
N TYR A 194 -12.14 -0.06 3.92
CA TYR A 194 -12.81 1.16 4.32
C TYR A 194 -13.40 1.90 3.12
N LEU A 195 -12.62 2.11 2.05
CA LEU A 195 -13.09 2.72 0.81
C LEU A 195 -14.28 1.95 0.22
N SER A 196 -14.19 0.62 0.13
CA SER A 196 -15.26 -0.21 -0.43
C SER A 196 -16.57 -0.05 0.35
N ILE A 197 -16.50 -0.11 1.68
CA ILE A 197 -17.67 0.08 2.57
C ILE A 197 -18.27 1.49 2.40
N GLN A 198 -17.42 2.53 2.31
CA GLN A 198 -17.90 3.88 2.09
C GLN A 198 -18.53 4.06 0.72
N CYS A 199 -18.01 3.39 -0.32
CA CYS A 199 -18.62 3.37 -1.64
C CYS A 199 -20.03 2.79 -1.61
N ASP A 200 -20.23 1.66 -0.93
CA ASP A 200 -21.53 1.04 -0.77
C ASP A 200 -22.52 1.93 -0.01
N SER A 201 -22.05 2.56 1.05
CA SER A 201 -22.85 3.47 1.87
C SER A 201 -23.28 4.72 1.10
N ALA A 202 -22.35 5.37 0.40
CA ALA A 202 -22.64 6.57 -0.40
C ALA A 202 -23.58 6.26 -1.56
N LEU A 203 -23.37 5.12 -2.23
CA LEU A 203 -24.25 4.67 -3.31
C LEU A 203 -25.70 4.51 -2.84
N ARG A 204 -25.91 3.88 -1.67
CA ARG A 204 -27.24 3.72 -1.09
C ARG A 204 -27.92 5.04 -0.74
N ASN A 205 -27.15 6.00 -0.19
CA ASN A 205 -27.68 7.31 0.15
C ASN A 205 -28.14 8.06 -1.10
N ILE A 206 -27.32 8.02 -2.15
CA ILE A 206 -27.64 8.72 -3.39
C ILE A 206 -28.78 8.04 -4.13
N ALA A 207 -28.78 6.71 -4.24
CA ALA A 207 -29.88 5.99 -4.91
C ALA A 207 -31.25 6.31 -4.28
N ARG A 208 -31.30 6.44 -2.95
CA ARG A 208 -32.54 6.82 -2.23
C ARG A 208 -32.95 8.30 -2.42
N SER A 209 -32.05 9.13 -2.88
CA SER A 209 -32.32 10.57 -3.06
C SER A 209 -32.92 10.88 -4.44
N TYR A 210 -32.82 9.98 -5.39
CA TYR A 210 -33.27 10.16 -6.78
C TYR A 210 -34.19 9.03 -7.22
N PRO A 211 -35.27 9.34 -8.02
CA PRO A 211 -36.01 8.31 -8.73
C PRO A 211 -35.14 7.70 -9.83
N TYR A 212 -35.40 6.47 -10.21
CA TYR A 212 -34.70 5.81 -11.33
C TYR A 212 -34.89 6.57 -12.64
N ASP A 213 -36.12 6.87 -12.97
CA ASP A 213 -36.51 7.62 -14.17
C ASP A 213 -37.64 8.58 -13.83
N VAL A 214 -37.84 9.62 -14.61
CA VAL A 214 -38.91 10.60 -14.43
C VAL A 214 -39.86 10.45 -15.60
N SER A 215 -41.18 10.45 -15.35
CA SER A 215 -42.20 10.47 -16.36
C SER A 215 -42.06 11.69 -17.27
N ALA A 216 -42.27 11.51 -18.58
CA ALA A 216 -42.09 12.53 -19.56
C ALA A 216 -42.83 13.84 -19.20
N GLY A 217 -42.07 14.91 -18.90
CA GLY A 217 -42.59 16.24 -18.58
C GLY A 217 -42.27 16.79 -17.20
N GLY A 218 -41.53 16.07 -16.36
CA GLY A 218 -41.10 16.57 -15.05
C GLY A 218 -39.67 17.10 -15.09
N ASP A 219 -39.44 18.27 -14.47
CA ASP A 219 -38.10 18.87 -14.25
C ASP A 219 -37.32 18.16 -13.14
N GLU A 220 -37.79 17.01 -12.67
CA GLU A 220 -37.13 16.28 -11.60
C GLU A 220 -35.88 15.54 -12.09
N LYS A 221 -34.82 15.61 -11.30
CA LYS A 221 -33.59 14.89 -11.56
C LYS A 221 -33.74 13.39 -11.29
N SER A 222 -33.25 12.55 -12.20
CA SER A 222 -33.31 11.10 -12.06
C SER A 222 -31.93 10.45 -12.16
N LEU A 223 -31.80 9.21 -11.65
CA LEU A 223 -30.55 8.46 -11.75
C LEU A 223 -30.12 8.25 -13.20
N ARG A 224 -31.08 8.05 -14.10
CA ARG A 224 -30.85 7.83 -15.54
C ARG A 224 -30.59 9.15 -16.29
N GLY A 225 -31.43 10.15 -16.08
CA GLY A 225 -31.39 11.41 -16.84
C GLY A 225 -30.26 12.35 -16.38
N SER A 226 -29.90 12.31 -15.10
CA SER A 226 -28.91 13.20 -14.47
C SER A 226 -27.66 12.47 -14.01
N SER A 227 -27.23 11.44 -14.74
CA SER A 227 -26.13 10.55 -14.32
C SER A 227 -24.81 11.26 -14.01
N GLN A 228 -24.50 12.36 -14.71
CA GLN A 228 -23.30 13.17 -14.47
C GLN A 228 -23.37 13.93 -13.13
N GLU A 229 -24.53 14.52 -12.83
CA GLU A 229 -24.72 15.23 -11.55
C GLU A 229 -24.72 14.25 -10.37
N VAL A 230 -25.36 13.10 -10.55
CA VAL A 230 -25.37 12.01 -9.57
C VAL A 230 -23.92 11.52 -9.30
N ALA A 231 -23.13 11.36 -10.35
CA ALA A 231 -21.71 11.00 -10.26
C ALA A 231 -20.88 12.07 -9.52
N ALA A 232 -21.12 13.35 -9.79
CA ALA A 232 -20.45 14.45 -9.11
C ALA A 232 -20.78 14.48 -7.61
N ARG A 233 -22.07 14.32 -7.24
CA ARG A 233 -22.50 14.21 -5.84
C ARG A 233 -21.90 12.99 -5.15
N LEU A 234 -21.87 11.85 -5.85
CA LEU A 234 -21.25 10.62 -5.32
C LEU A 234 -19.77 10.85 -5.01
N LYS A 235 -19.04 11.50 -5.92
CA LYS A 235 -17.64 11.85 -5.71
C LYS A 235 -17.47 12.74 -4.48
N GLU A 236 -18.29 13.77 -4.33
CA GLU A 236 -18.20 14.72 -3.21
C GLU A 236 -18.50 14.04 -1.87
N GLU A 237 -19.59 13.27 -1.80
CA GLU A 237 -19.95 12.52 -0.59
C GLU A 237 -18.87 11.50 -0.20
N LEU A 238 -18.31 10.80 -1.19
CA LEU A 238 -17.20 9.86 -0.98
C LEU A 238 -15.96 10.58 -0.47
N GLN A 239 -15.58 11.71 -1.09
CA GLN A 239 -14.39 12.45 -0.69
C GLN A 239 -14.46 12.87 0.78
N GLN A 240 -15.60 13.43 1.23
CA GLN A 240 -15.80 13.80 2.63
C GLN A 240 -15.59 12.63 3.59
N LYS A 241 -16.05 11.44 3.21
CA LYS A 241 -15.92 10.23 4.05
C LYS A 241 -14.51 9.65 4.06
N VAL A 242 -13.78 9.69 2.92
CA VAL A 242 -12.47 9.04 2.81
C VAL A 242 -11.28 9.95 3.10
N ASP A 243 -11.49 11.24 3.33
CA ASP A 243 -10.43 12.19 3.73
C ASP A 243 -9.72 11.77 5.01
N VAL A 244 -10.44 11.13 5.94
CA VAL A 244 -9.88 10.60 7.17
C VAL A 244 -8.84 9.51 6.91
N ALA A 245 -8.99 8.77 5.81
CA ALA A 245 -8.06 7.72 5.37
C ALA A 245 -6.98 8.23 4.40
N GLY A 246 -6.92 9.54 4.12
CA GLY A 246 -5.92 10.12 3.23
C GLY A 246 -6.04 9.64 1.78
N ILE A 247 -7.26 9.36 1.34
CA ILE A 247 -7.61 8.92 -0.02
C ILE A 247 -8.20 10.10 -0.79
N GLU A 248 -7.80 10.23 -2.04
CA GLU A 248 -8.37 11.18 -2.99
C GLU A 248 -9.20 10.46 -4.04
N ILE A 249 -10.46 10.87 -4.20
CA ILE A 249 -11.35 10.38 -5.24
C ILE A 249 -11.19 11.28 -6.46
N LEU A 250 -10.66 10.72 -7.55
CA LEU A 250 -10.50 11.44 -8.80
C LEU A 250 -11.82 11.50 -9.56
N GLU A 251 -12.51 10.36 -9.64
CA GLU A 251 -13.75 10.22 -10.37
C GLU A 251 -14.61 9.10 -9.77
N ALA A 252 -15.92 9.28 -9.82
CA ALA A 252 -16.90 8.24 -9.55
C ALA A 252 -17.87 8.15 -10.73
N ARG A 253 -18.18 6.94 -11.20
CA ARG A 253 -19.08 6.70 -12.32
C ARG A 253 -20.05 5.58 -12.01
N ILE A 254 -21.30 5.72 -12.45
CA ILE A 254 -22.26 4.63 -12.47
C ILE A 254 -21.93 3.75 -13.69
N THR A 255 -21.67 2.47 -13.46
CA THR A 255 -21.29 1.49 -14.50
C THR A 255 -22.45 0.64 -14.92
N HIS A 256 -23.41 0.46 -14.05
CA HIS A 256 -24.62 -0.31 -14.29
C HIS A 256 -25.80 0.35 -13.60
N LEU A 257 -26.92 0.46 -14.31
CA LEU A 257 -28.18 0.97 -13.78
C LEU A 257 -29.32 0.31 -14.54
N ALA A 258 -30.09 -0.50 -13.85
CA ALA A 258 -31.26 -1.20 -14.40
C ALA A 258 -32.32 -1.41 -13.32
N TYR A 259 -33.56 -1.61 -13.70
CA TYR A 259 -34.56 -2.16 -12.78
C TYR A 259 -34.20 -3.58 -12.39
N ALA A 260 -34.50 -3.94 -11.16
CA ALA A 260 -34.34 -5.32 -10.74
C ALA A 260 -35.21 -6.27 -11.58
N PRO A 261 -34.74 -7.50 -11.87
CA PRO A 261 -35.42 -8.42 -12.79
C PRO A 261 -36.89 -8.69 -12.44
N GLU A 262 -37.23 -8.64 -11.15
CA GLU A 262 -38.58 -8.88 -10.65
C GLU A 262 -39.58 -7.80 -11.12
N ILE A 263 -39.13 -6.57 -11.28
CA ILE A 263 -39.97 -5.46 -11.76
C ILE A 263 -39.92 -5.38 -13.29
N ALA A 264 -38.73 -5.59 -13.89
CA ALA A 264 -38.59 -5.56 -15.33
C ALA A 264 -39.46 -6.58 -16.06
N ALA A 265 -39.84 -7.70 -15.40
CA ALA A 265 -40.74 -8.68 -15.93
C ALA A 265 -42.24 -8.31 -15.77
N ALA A 266 -42.57 -7.31 -14.94
CA ALA A 266 -43.93 -6.84 -14.68
C ALA A 266 -44.31 -5.55 -15.44
N MET A 267 -43.32 -4.89 -16.05
CA MET A 267 -43.49 -3.74 -16.95
C MET A 267 -43.54 -4.16 -18.42
#